data_4e7e19bd1977909ce4b07c22a03b5169
#
_entry.id   4e7e19bd1977909ce4b07c22a03b5169
#
_cell.length_a   1.000
_cell.length_b   1.000
_cell.length_c   1.000
_cell.angle_alpha   90.00
_cell.angle_beta   90.00
_cell.angle_gamma   90.00
#
_symmetry.space_group_name_H-M   'P 1'
#
loop_
_entity.id
_entity.type
_entity.pdbx_description
1 polymer ?
#
loop_
_entity_poly.entity_id
_entity_poly.type
_entity_poly.pdbx_seq_one_letter_code
_entity_poly.pdbx_strand_id
1 'polypeptide(L)'
;LQIMAENGFNFARIRVLNNPGKGHGNEYYLPEGYQDPDDCLAMARRAKDKGMQIEFTFAYSDTWSDGENQLIPYDWRPYIEENNLTGDELATYLEGKIYEFTKDMMLKLIEQGTCPEYVSIGNEMQYGLLYNNHKNNNGFYNKSDYLSRFVNAGARAVRETSPESKIVLHSDHGGELLSRRKTFINALANIDFDVIGVSYYPYYTK
;
A
#
# COMPACT_ATOMS: atom_id res chain seq x y z
N LEU A 1 -5.68 21.47 -3.81
CA LEU A 1 -6.71 20.82 -4.64
C LEU A 1 -7.52 21.81 -5.47
N GLN A 2 -7.94 22.98 -4.94
CA GLN A 2 -8.73 23.98 -5.69
C GLN A 2 -8.10 24.32 -7.05
N ILE A 3 -6.83 24.78 -7.04
CA ILE A 3 -6.09 25.10 -8.26
C ILE A 3 -6.02 23.93 -9.24
N MET A 4 -5.83 22.71 -8.73
CA MET A 4 -5.77 21.51 -9.55
C MET A 4 -7.12 21.25 -10.24
N ALA A 5 -8.24 21.32 -9.48
CA ALA A 5 -9.58 21.11 -10.02
C ALA A 5 -9.93 22.16 -11.10
N GLU A 6 -9.61 23.44 -10.85
CA GLU A 6 -9.81 24.54 -11.81
C GLU A 6 -8.99 24.39 -13.10
N ASN A 7 -7.91 23.60 -13.05
CA ASN A 7 -7.09 23.25 -14.22
C ASN A 7 -7.36 21.86 -14.79
N GLY A 8 -8.53 21.27 -14.47
CA GLY A 8 -9.01 20.04 -15.09
C GLY A 8 -8.51 18.74 -14.46
N PHE A 9 -7.81 18.78 -13.33
CA PHE A 9 -7.47 17.58 -12.58
C PHE A 9 -8.74 17.02 -11.90
N ASN A 10 -9.07 15.79 -12.21
CA ASN A 10 -10.28 15.10 -11.75
C ASN A 10 -10.00 13.79 -11.00
N PHE A 11 -8.75 13.53 -10.67
CA PHE A 11 -8.32 12.29 -10.03
C PHE A 11 -7.27 12.58 -8.95
N ALA A 12 -7.44 12.01 -7.76
CA ALA A 12 -6.52 12.15 -6.63
C ALA A 12 -6.03 10.78 -6.18
N ARG A 13 -4.72 10.58 -6.19
CA ARG A 13 -4.09 9.41 -5.56
C ARG A 13 -3.66 9.78 -4.16
N ILE A 14 -4.26 9.14 -3.15
CA ILE A 14 -4.01 9.38 -1.72
C ILE A 14 -3.35 8.14 -1.15
N ARG A 15 -2.16 8.29 -0.57
CA ARG A 15 -1.41 7.18 0.00
C ARG A 15 -1.43 7.25 1.52
N VAL A 16 -1.93 6.20 2.16
CA VAL A 16 -1.97 6.07 3.62
C VAL A 16 -0.79 5.26 4.13
N LEU A 17 -0.15 5.79 5.17
CA LEU A 17 0.83 5.11 6.00
C LEU A 17 0.14 4.56 7.25
N ASN A 18 0.73 3.53 7.89
CA ASN A 18 0.11 2.92 9.06
C ASN A 18 0.16 3.84 10.29
N ASN A 19 1.35 4.23 10.71
CA ASN A 19 1.55 5.09 11.87
C ASN A 19 2.84 5.92 11.73
N PRO A 20 2.88 6.91 10.84
CA PRO A 20 4.07 7.76 10.65
C PRO A 20 4.35 8.61 11.88
N GLY A 21 5.61 8.95 12.11
CA GLY A 21 6.01 9.89 13.15
C GLY A 21 6.34 9.28 14.51
N LYS A 22 6.01 8.04 14.78
CA LYS A 22 6.38 7.41 16.06
C LYS A 22 7.80 6.85 16.04
N GLY A 23 8.74 7.68 16.47
CA GLY A 23 9.99 7.31 17.14
C GLY A 23 10.80 6.14 16.58
N HIS A 24 10.80 5.96 15.29
CA HIS A 24 11.52 4.84 14.67
C HIS A 24 13.03 5.06 14.62
N GLY A 25 13.48 6.17 15.19
CA GLY A 25 14.87 6.43 15.57
C GLY A 25 15.86 6.47 14.42
N ASN A 26 15.46 6.78 13.20
CA ASN A 26 16.37 6.72 12.07
C ASN A 26 15.95 7.54 10.83
N GLU A 27 16.68 7.33 9.77
CA GLU A 27 16.71 8.02 8.48
C GLU A 27 15.36 8.13 7.74
N TYR A 28 14.36 7.34 8.11
CA TYR A 28 13.05 7.28 7.44
C TYR A 28 11.92 7.94 8.24
N TYR A 29 12.28 8.80 9.17
CA TYR A 29 11.31 9.53 9.98
C TYR A 29 10.44 10.44 9.11
N LEU A 30 9.14 10.27 9.20
CA LEU A 30 8.15 11.21 8.67
C LEU A 30 7.49 11.96 9.83
N PRO A 31 7.13 13.23 9.64
CA PRO A 31 6.42 13.99 10.66
C PRO A 31 5.15 13.26 11.12
N GLU A 32 4.85 13.37 12.40
CA GLU A 32 3.59 12.88 12.95
C GLU A 32 2.40 13.50 12.21
N GLY A 33 1.40 12.70 11.91
CA GLY A 33 0.22 13.11 11.13
C GLY A 33 0.43 13.18 9.62
N TYR A 34 1.64 13.00 9.10
CA TYR A 34 1.91 13.08 7.67
C TYR A 34 1.47 11.81 6.95
N GLN A 35 0.41 11.90 6.15
CA GLN A 35 -0.20 10.75 5.47
C GLN A 35 -0.65 9.63 6.42
N ASP A 36 -0.97 9.96 7.65
CA ASP A 36 -1.61 9.04 8.56
C ASP A 36 -3.10 8.79 8.18
N PRO A 37 -3.80 7.87 8.83
CA PRO A 37 -5.21 7.62 8.58
C PRO A 37 -6.09 8.88 8.62
N ASP A 38 -5.91 9.76 9.60
CA ASP A 38 -6.76 10.95 9.79
C ASP A 38 -6.49 12.01 8.72
N ASP A 39 -5.22 12.28 8.38
CA ASP A 39 -4.84 13.18 7.28
C ASP A 39 -5.38 12.66 5.94
N CYS A 40 -5.27 11.37 5.69
CA CYS A 40 -5.78 10.75 4.45
C CYS A 40 -7.31 10.78 4.37
N LEU A 41 -8.03 10.58 5.46
CA LEU A 41 -9.48 10.75 5.51
C LEU A 41 -9.90 12.19 5.23
N ALA A 42 -9.21 13.17 5.82
CA ALA A 42 -9.44 14.59 5.54
C ALA A 42 -9.13 14.95 4.09
N MET A 43 -8.05 14.40 3.51
CA MET A 43 -7.69 14.61 2.11
C MET A 43 -8.74 13.99 1.17
N ALA A 44 -9.27 12.80 1.49
CA ALA A 44 -10.31 12.17 0.70
C ALA A 44 -11.59 13.03 0.63
N ARG A 45 -12.04 13.62 1.76
CA ARG A 45 -13.16 14.59 1.77
C ARG A 45 -12.88 15.76 0.84
N ARG A 46 -11.70 16.38 0.97
CA ARG A 46 -11.30 17.53 0.14
C ARG A 46 -11.24 17.18 -1.35
N ALA A 47 -10.88 15.96 -1.72
CA ALA A 47 -10.87 15.49 -3.10
C ALA A 47 -12.31 15.31 -3.64
N LYS A 48 -13.18 14.65 -2.88
CA LYS A 48 -14.60 14.45 -3.27
C LYS A 48 -15.35 15.78 -3.36
N ASP A 49 -15.10 16.74 -2.46
CA ASP A 49 -15.68 18.10 -2.53
C ASP A 49 -15.32 18.85 -3.82
N LYS A 50 -14.26 18.43 -4.51
CA LYS A 50 -13.84 18.96 -5.82
C LYS A 50 -14.26 18.08 -6.99
N GLY A 51 -15.09 17.07 -6.76
CA GLY A 51 -15.57 16.14 -7.78
C GLY A 51 -14.50 15.20 -8.32
N MET A 52 -13.40 15.00 -7.60
CA MET A 52 -12.34 14.09 -8.01
C MET A 52 -12.69 12.64 -7.68
N GLN A 53 -12.31 11.74 -8.58
CA GLN A 53 -12.19 10.32 -8.27
C GLN A 53 -10.99 10.09 -7.35
N ILE A 54 -11.04 9.02 -6.56
CA ILE A 54 -9.98 8.68 -5.61
C ILE A 54 -9.39 7.31 -5.94
N GLU A 55 -8.06 7.26 -6.02
CA GLU A 55 -7.29 6.05 -5.76
C GLU A 55 -6.74 6.14 -4.33
N PHE A 56 -7.17 5.22 -3.48
CA PHE A 56 -6.66 5.11 -2.11
C PHE A 56 -5.61 4.01 -2.04
N THR A 57 -4.37 4.38 -1.72
CA THR A 57 -3.20 3.49 -1.75
C THR A 57 -2.75 3.13 -0.34
N PHE A 58 -2.80 1.86 0.00
CA PHE A 58 -2.29 1.33 1.25
C PHE A 58 -0.80 1.03 1.14
N ALA A 59 0.06 1.81 1.78
CA ALA A 59 1.50 1.54 1.81
C ALA A 59 1.87 0.45 2.83
N TYR A 60 1.05 0.23 3.85
CA TYR A 60 1.26 -0.70 4.97
C TYR A 60 2.58 -0.50 5.74
N SER A 61 3.22 0.64 5.59
CA SER A 61 4.45 1.00 6.29
C SER A 61 4.25 2.31 7.03
N ASP A 62 5.14 2.65 7.94
CA ASP A 62 5.14 3.94 8.66
C ASP A 62 5.96 5.01 7.91
N THR A 63 6.56 4.64 6.79
CA THR A 63 7.41 5.50 5.97
C THR A 63 7.21 5.20 4.48
N TRP A 64 7.97 5.90 3.64
CA TRP A 64 7.97 5.65 2.21
C TRP A 64 8.25 4.19 1.89
N SER A 65 7.37 3.58 1.11
CA SER A 65 7.56 2.25 0.58
C SER A 65 7.78 2.30 -0.93
N ASP A 66 8.75 1.55 -1.39
CA ASP A 66 9.12 1.39 -2.79
C ASP A 66 9.60 -0.04 -3.05
N GLY A 67 10.11 -0.33 -4.25
CA GLY A 67 10.58 -1.66 -4.61
C GLY A 67 11.65 -2.25 -3.69
N GLU A 68 12.35 -1.44 -2.91
CA GLU A 68 13.43 -1.88 -2.03
C GLU A 68 13.13 -1.65 -0.54
N ASN A 69 12.13 -0.83 -0.22
CA ASN A 69 11.76 -0.45 1.14
C ASN A 69 10.31 -0.83 1.44
N GLN A 70 10.11 -2.03 1.97
CA GLN A 70 8.80 -2.57 2.33
C GLN A 70 8.80 -2.94 3.81
N LEU A 71 8.87 -1.90 4.66
CA LEU A 71 9.09 -2.04 6.09
C LEU A 71 7.82 -2.43 6.83
N ILE A 72 7.92 -3.46 7.68
CA ILE A 72 6.83 -3.82 8.59
C ILE A 72 6.60 -2.66 9.58
N PRO A 73 5.35 -2.22 9.79
CA PRO A 73 5.02 -1.18 10.76
C PRO A 73 5.59 -1.44 12.16
N TYR A 74 6.01 -0.37 12.80
CA TYR A 74 6.60 -0.45 14.14
C TYR A 74 5.66 -1.10 15.16
N ASP A 75 4.39 -0.73 15.15
CA ASP A 75 3.40 -1.24 16.10
C ASP A 75 3.09 -2.74 15.91
N TRP A 76 3.46 -3.32 14.76
CA TRP A 76 3.26 -4.76 14.50
C TRP A 76 4.44 -5.62 14.96
N ARG A 77 5.64 -5.02 15.17
CA ARG A 77 6.87 -5.73 15.49
C ARG A 77 6.94 -6.31 16.90
N PRO A 78 6.44 -5.63 17.97
CA PRO A 78 6.54 -6.18 19.31
C PRO A 78 5.95 -7.58 19.42
N TYR A 79 4.79 -7.83 18.81
CA TYR A 79 4.18 -9.16 18.81
C TYR A 79 5.01 -10.18 18.03
N ILE A 80 5.59 -9.78 16.90
CA ILE A 80 6.47 -10.64 16.09
C ILE A 80 7.70 -11.04 16.89
N GLU A 81 8.33 -10.08 17.57
CA GLU A 81 9.54 -10.28 18.34
C GLU A 81 9.28 -11.12 19.61
N GLU A 82 8.22 -10.82 20.35
CA GLU A 82 7.84 -11.54 21.57
C GLU A 82 7.51 -13.01 21.30
N ASN A 83 6.84 -13.30 20.19
CA ASN A 83 6.44 -14.65 19.80
C ASN A 83 7.43 -15.34 18.85
N ASN A 84 8.55 -14.68 18.51
CA ASN A 84 9.57 -15.19 17.59
C ASN A 84 8.98 -15.68 16.25
N LEU A 85 8.00 -14.95 15.70
CA LEU A 85 7.30 -15.34 14.49
C LEU A 85 8.23 -15.35 13.28
N THR A 86 8.21 -16.43 12.52
CA THR A 86 8.98 -16.62 11.28
C THR A 86 8.16 -17.39 10.25
N GLY A 87 8.60 -17.37 8.99
CA GLY A 87 7.98 -18.16 7.92
C GLY A 87 6.46 -17.97 7.82
N ASP A 88 5.72 -19.06 7.80
CA ASP A 88 4.26 -19.06 7.63
C ASP A 88 3.49 -18.47 8.83
N GLU A 89 4.02 -18.58 10.04
CA GLU A 89 3.40 -17.96 11.22
C GLU A 89 3.45 -16.44 11.12
N LEU A 90 4.62 -15.89 10.76
CA LEU A 90 4.78 -14.46 10.49
C LEU A 90 3.88 -14.01 9.34
N ALA A 91 3.84 -14.77 8.25
CA ALA A 91 2.98 -14.45 7.12
C ALA A 91 1.50 -14.42 7.51
N THR A 92 1.03 -15.39 8.29
CA THR A 92 -0.35 -15.44 8.78
C THR A 92 -0.69 -14.23 9.66
N TYR A 93 0.22 -13.83 10.54
CA TYR A 93 0.06 -12.64 11.36
C TYR A 93 -0.06 -11.37 10.50
N LEU A 94 0.85 -11.20 9.52
CA LEU A 94 0.85 -10.03 8.63
C LEU A 94 -0.39 -9.99 7.72
N GLU A 95 -0.88 -11.14 7.23
CA GLU A 95 -2.17 -11.22 6.53
C GLU A 95 -3.31 -10.67 7.36
N GLY A 96 -3.38 -11.06 8.64
CA GLY A 96 -4.38 -10.54 9.58
C GLY A 96 -4.30 -9.03 9.70
N LYS A 97 -3.09 -8.48 9.87
CA LYS A 97 -2.84 -7.05 10.00
C LYS A 97 -3.20 -6.25 8.74
N ILE A 98 -2.83 -6.75 7.58
CA ILE A 98 -3.20 -6.14 6.30
C ILE A 98 -4.72 -6.09 6.15
N TYR A 99 -5.39 -7.22 6.40
CA TYR A 99 -6.85 -7.30 6.30
C TYR A 99 -7.55 -6.33 7.27
N GLU A 100 -7.15 -6.34 8.55
CA GLU A 100 -7.72 -5.46 9.58
C GLU A 100 -7.56 -3.98 9.25
N PHE A 101 -6.33 -3.55 8.90
CA PHE A 101 -6.05 -2.16 8.57
C PHE A 101 -6.80 -1.71 7.32
N THR A 102 -6.83 -2.53 6.27
CA THR A 102 -7.56 -2.22 5.03
C THR A 102 -9.05 -2.10 5.30
N LYS A 103 -9.64 -3.06 6.03
CA LYS A 103 -11.07 -3.08 6.32
C LYS A 103 -11.50 -1.86 7.16
N ASP A 104 -10.74 -1.55 8.22
CA ASP A 104 -11.02 -0.40 9.08
C ASP A 104 -11.01 0.92 8.30
N MET A 105 -9.98 1.13 7.48
CA MET A 105 -9.88 2.33 6.64
C MET A 105 -10.98 2.41 5.59
N MET A 106 -11.31 1.30 4.91
CA MET A 106 -12.41 1.27 3.94
C MET A 106 -13.74 1.61 4.58
N LEU A 107 -14.04 1.06 5.76
CA LEU A 107 -15.27 1.37 6.48
C LEU A 107 -15.35 2.86 6.85
N LYS A 108 -14.26 3.47 7.33
CA LYS A 108 -14.20 4.91 7.62
C LYS A 108 -14.39 5.76 6.37
N LEU A 109 -13.78 5.40 5.24
CA LEU A 109 -13.96 6.09 3.96
C LEU A 109 -15.42 6.01 3.47
N ILE A 110 -16.07 4.86 3.63
CA ILE A 110 -17.46 4.65 3.25
C ILE A 110 -18.40 5.45 4.17
N GLU A 111 -18.20 5.37 5.49
CA GLU A 111 -19.00 6.07 6.48
C GLU A 111 -19.00 7.60 6.26
N GLN A 112 -17.85 8.15 5.89
CA GLN A 112 -17.75 9.59 5.59
C GLN A 112 -18.20 9.98 4.17
N GLY A 113 -18.64 9.04 3.33
CA GLY A 113 -19.11 9.29 1.95
C GLY A 113 -17.98 9.51 0.93
N THR A 114 -16.79 8.99 1.19
CA THR A 114 -15.62 9.14 0.32
C THR A 114 -15.07 7.79 -0.16
N CYS A 115 -15.98 6.82 -0.38
CA CYS A 115 -15.60 5.52 -0.92
C CYS A 115 -14.74 5.70 -2.20
N PRO A 116 -13.54 5.13 -2.26
CA PRO A 116 -12.65 5.29 -3.41
C PRO A 116 -13.11 4.43 -4.60
N GLU A 117 -12.95 4.94 -5.80
CA GLU A 117 -13.17 4.18 -7.04
C GLU A 117 -12.08 3.15 -7.29
N TYR A 118 -10.85 3.44 -6.81
CA TYR A 118 -9.69 2.57 -6.95
C TYR A 118 -9.00 2.40 -5.60
N VAL A 119 -8.57 1.17 -5.31
CA VAL A 119 -7.83 0.84 -4.09
C VAL A 119 -6.56 0.11 -4.46
N SER A 120 -5.42 0.71 -4.17
CA SER A 120 -4.12 0.09 -4.39
C SER A 120 -3.66 -0.66 -3.15
N ILE A 121 -3.45 -1.96 -3.28
CA ILE A 121 -2.91 -2.83 -2.23
C ILE A 121 -1.39 -2.86 -2.36
N GLY A 122 -0.71 -2.12 -1.49
CA GLY A 122 0.73 -1.89 -1.58
C GLY A 122 1.12 -0.74 -2.50
N ASN A 123 2.39 -0.36 -2.44
CA ASN A 123 3.03 0.64 -3.28
C ASN A 123 4.35 0.07 -3.82
N GLU A 124 4.52 0.03 -5.14
CA GLU A 124 5.74 -0.43 -5.82
C GLU A 124 6.25 -1.79 -5.29
N MET A 125 5.36 -2.77 -5.23
CA MET A 125 5.58 -4.06 -4.58
C MET A 125 6.10 -5.17 -5.51
N GLN A 126 6.75 -4.82 -6.59
CA GLN A 126 7.24 -5.77 -7.60
C GLN A 126 8.20 -6.83 -7.05
N TYR A 127 8.85 -6.58 -5.92
CA TYR A 127 9.74 -7.53 -5.26
C TYR A 127 9.14 -8.15 -3.99
N GLY A 128 7.96 -7.75 -3.58
CA GLY A 128 7.30 -8.23 -2.38
C GLY A 128 6.66 -7.11 -1.56
N LEU A 129 5.97 -7.47 -0.48
CA LEU A 129 5.29 -6.57 0.44
C LEU A 129 5.69 -6.93 1.87
N LEU A 130 5.97 -5.94 2.71
CA LEU A 130 6.29 -6.10 4.15
C LEU A 130 7.44 -7.09 4.42
N TYR A 131 8.48 -7.11 3.60
CA TYR A 131 9.52 -8.13 3.66
C TYR A 131 10.76 -7.72 4.46
N ASN A 132 10.89 -6.47 4.89
CA ASN A 132 12.07 -6.03 5.64
C ASN A 132 11.73 -5.26 6.93
N ASN A 133 12.72 -5.19 7.80
CA ASN A 133 12.71 -4.37 8.98
C ASN A 133 13.87 -3.35 8.95
N HIS A 134 13.85 -2.37 9.83
CA HIS A 134 14.88 -1.32 9.89
C HIS A 134 16.28 -1.80 10.29
N LYS A 135 16.44 -3.02 10.80
CA LYS A 135 17.72 -3.50 11.36
C LYS A 135 18.61 -4.14 10.29
N ASN A 136 18.01 -4.71 9.28
CA ASN A 136 18.73 -5.30 8.14
C ASN A 136 17.82 -5.36 6.92
N ASN A 137 18.36 -5.12 5.75
CA ASN A 137 17.65 -5.26 4.47
C ASN A 137 17.44 -6.75 4.09
N ASN A 138 17.90 -7.68 4.92
CA ASN A 138 17.58 -9.09 4.78
C ASN A 138 16.22 -9.30 5.43
N GLY A 139 15.16 -9.32 4.63
CA GLY A 139 13.81 -9.53 5.09
C GLY A 139 13.65 -10.78 5.94
N PHE A 140 12.54 -10.88 6.64
CA PHE A 140 12.18 -12.06 7.44
C PHE A 140 11.95 -13.30 6.56
N TYR A 141 11.81 -13.12 5.25
CA TYR A 141 11.51 -14.17 4.26
C TYR A 141 11.93 -13.72 2.86
N ASN A 142 11.93 -14.62 1.90
CA ASN A 142 12.17 -14.29 0.50
C ASN A 142 11.07 -13.33 0.00
N LYS A 143 11.49 -12.23 -0.61
CA LYS A 143 10.68 -11.05 -0.95
C LYS A 143 9.35 -11.37 -1.66
N SER A 144 9.30 -12.40 -2.47
CA SER A 144 8.13 -12.75 -3.29
C SER A 144 7.26 -13.88 -2.74
N ASP A 145 7.72 -14.65 -1.75
CA ASP A 145 7.06 -15.90 -1.35
C ASP A 145 5.63 -15.70 -0.84
N TYR A 146 5.39 -14.59 -0.15
CA TYR A 146 4.08 -14.32 0.46
C TYR A 146 3.31 -13.18 -0.19
N LEU A 147 3.78 -12.64 -1.33
CA LEU A 147 3.15 -11.49 -1.99
C LEU A 147 1.66 -11.76 -2.28
N SER A 148 1.34 -12.92 -2.86
CA SER A 148 -0.04 -13.27 -3.20
C SER A 148 -0.95 -13.36 -1.96
N ARG A 149 -0.44 -13.89 -0.85
CA ARG A 149 -1.19 -13.98 0.41
C ARG A 149 -1.53 -12.59 0.94
N PHE A 150 -0.54 -11.71 1.01
CA PHE A 150 -0.70 -10.35 1.54
C PHE A 150 -1.64 -9.51 0.67
N VAL A 151 -1.45 -9.55 -0.64
CA VAL A 151 -2.33 -8.81 -1.55
C VAL A 151 -3.76 -9.34 -1.49
N ASN A 152 -3.96 -10.66 -1.47
CA ASN A 152 -5.29 -11.25 -1.35
C ASN A 152 -5.96 -10.94 0.00
N ALA A 153 -5.20 -10.74 1.08
CA ALA A 153 -5.76 -10.31 2.36
C ALA A 153 -6.34 -8.89 2.27
N GLY A 154 -5.61 -7.95 1.68
CA GLY A 154 -6.11 -6.60 1.41
C GLY A 154 -7.27 -6.59 0.41
N ALA A 155 -7.14 -7.35 -0.68
CA ALA A 155 -8.18 -7.47 -1.70
C ALA A 155 -9.49 -7.99 -1.11
N ARG A 156 -9.45 -9.02 -0.27
CA ARG A 156 -10.62 -9.55 0.44
C ARG A 156 -11.29 -8.47 1.29
N ALA A 157 -10.53 -7.66 2.04
CA ALA A 157 -11.11 -6.58 2.83
C ALA A 157 -11.83 -5.54 1.95
N VAL A 158 -11.26 -5.21 0.78
CA VAL A 158 -11.89 -4.31 -0.19
C VAL A 158 -13.17 -4.93 -0.76
N ARG A 159 -13.13 -6.17 -1.24
CA ARG A 159 -14.31 -6.85 -1.82
C ARG A 159 -15.45 -6.98 -0.82
N GLU A 160 -15.16 -7.22 0.46
CA GLU A 160 -16.18 -7.32 1.51
C GLU A 160 -16.82 -5.96 1.86
N THR A 161 -16.08 -4.86 1.73
CA THR A 161 -16.56 -3.53 2.14
C THR A 161 -17.08 -2.70 0.96
N SER A 162 -16.44 -2.81 -0.20
CA SER A 162 -16.78 -2.07 -1.43
C SER A 162 -16.50 -2.91 -2.67
N PRO A 163 -17.38 -3.83 -3.06
CA PRO A 163 -17.18 -4.70 -4.22
C PRO A 163 -17.06 -3.94 -5.56
N GLU A 164 -17.55 -2.70 -5.62
CA GLU A 164 -17.47 -1.86 -6.82
C GLU A 164 -16.09 -1.16 -6.97
N SER A 165 -15.30 -1.05 -5.89
CA SER A 165 -13.96 -0.48 -5.96
C SER A 165 -13.03 -1.38 -6.77
N LYS A 166 -12.26 -0.77 -7.68
CA LYS A 166 -11.27 -1.49 -8.49
C LYS A 166 -9.96 -1.66 -7.74
N ILE A 167 -9.49 -2.90 -7.62
CA ILE A 167 -8.23 -3.22 -6.96
C ILE A 167 -7.08 -3.00 -7.92
N VAL A 168 -6.11 -2.18 -7.49
CA VAL A 168 -4.91 -1.83 -8.25
C VAL A 168 -3.68 -2.52 -7.65
N LEU A 169 -2.87 -3.14 -8.50
CA LEU A 169 -1.53 -3.61 -8.14
C LEU A 169 -0.49 -2.68 -8.75
N HIS A 170 0.41 -2.16 -7.92
CA HIS A 170 1.33 -1.10 -8.31
C HIS A 170 2.79 -1.58 -8.36
N SER A 171 3.43 -1.32 -9.51
CA SER A 171 4.85 -1.61 -9.77
C SER A 171 5.57 -0.36 -10.27
N ASP A 172 6.87 -0.24 -10.00
CA ASP A 172 7.74 0.80 -10.56
C ASP A 172 8.30 0.49 -11.95
N HIS A 173 7.99 -0.70 -12.49
CA HIS A 173 8.58 -1.21 -13.74
C HIS A 173 7.99 -0.63 -15.04
N GLY A 174 7.47 0.59 -15.03
CA GLY A 174 6.83 1.22 -16.21
C GLY A 174 7.75 1.40 -17.42
N GLY A 175 9.05 1.50 -17.23
CA GLY A 175 10.04 1.72 -18.30
C GLY A 175 11.03 0.58 -18.52
N GLU A 176 10.95 -0.52 -17.77
CA GLU A 176 11.97 -1.57 -17.75
C GLU A 176 11.80 -2.67 -18.81
N LEU A 177 12.85 -3.50 -18.91
CA LEU A 177 12.92 -4.64 -19.81
C LEU A 177 11.72 -5.58 -19.61
N LEU A 178 11.18 -6.09 -20.70
CA LEU A 178 10.03 -7.00 -20.73
C LEU A 178 10.20 -8.22 -19.80
N SER A 179 11.43 -8.67 -19.55
CA SER A 179 11.73 -9.79 -18.65
C SER A 179 11.36 -9.52 -17.20
N ARG A 180 11.63 -8.32 -16.67
CA ARG A 180 11.28 -7.95 -15.29
C ARG A 180 9.78 -7.80 -15.12
N ARG A 181 9.09 -7.20 -16.11
CA ARG A 181 7.63 -7.13 -16.12
C ARG A 181 7.00 -8.52 -16.13
N LYS A 182 7.54 -9.46 -16.91
CA LYS A 182 7.04 -10.84 -16.95
C LYS A 182 7.16 -11.53 -15.59
N THR A 183 8.25 -11.31 -14.87
CA THR A 183 8.45 -11.89 -13.54
C THR A 183 7.37 -11.38 -12.57
N PHE A 184 7.11 -10.07 -12.54
CA PHE A 184 6.05 -9.49 -11.74
C PHE A 184 4.67 -10.04 -12.15
N ILE A 185 4.33 -10.00 -13.45
CA ILE A 185 3.04 -10.50 -13.95
C ILE A 185 2.84 -11.98 -13.61
N ASN A 186 3.89 -12.80 -13.71
CA ASN A 186 3.79 -14.22 -13.35
C ASN A 186 3.52 -14.43 -11.85
N ALA A 187 4.05 -13.53 -10.99
CA ALA A 187 3.76 -13.57 -9.56
C ALA A 187 2.31 -13.20 -9.22
N LEU A 188 1.57 -12.61 -10.17
CA LEU A 188 0.18 -12.20 -9.97
C LEU A 188 -0.85 -13.31 -10.27
N ALA A 189 -0.42 -14.51 -10.70
CA ALA A 189 -1.30 -15.56 -11.25
C ALA A 189 -2.46 -16.00 -10.32
N ASN A 190 -2.36 -15.76 -9.01
CA ASN A 190 -3.37 -16.14 -8.01
C ASN A 190 -3.83 -14.95 -7.15
N ILE A 191 -3.75 -13.75 -7.70
CA ILE A 191 -4.09 -12.51 -6.99
C ILE A 191 -5.42 -11.97 -7.55
N ASP A 192 -6.32 -11.56 -6.65
CA ASP A 192 -7.55 -10.85 -7.00
C ASP A 192 -7.24 -9.37 -7.23
N PHE A 193 -7.31 -8.93 -8.49
CA PHE A 193 -7.14 -7.53 -8.86
C PHE A 193 -7.86 -7.18 -10.17
N ASP A 194 -8.04 -5.89 -10.42
CA ASP A 194 -8.69 -5.37 -11.63
C ASP A 194 -7.74 -4.60 -12.53
N VAL A 195 -6.73 -3.93 -11.96
CA VAL A 195 -5.87 -2.97 -12.66
C VAL A 195 -4.41 -3.15 -12.29
N ILE A 196 -3.51 -3.03 -13.26
CA ILE A 196 -2.06 -2.89 -13.03
C ILE A 196 -1.71 -1.42 -13.14
N GLY A 197 -1.21 -0.84 -12.04
CA GLY A 197 -0.62 0.49 -11.98
C GLY A 197 0.89 0.42 -12.18
N VAL A 198 1.46 1.38 -12.89
CA VAL A 198 2.91 1.45 -13.10
C VAL A 198 3.42 2.87 -12.87
N SER A 199 4.53 2.99 -12.13
CA SER A 199 5.32 4.22 -12.10
C SER A 199 6.16 4.27 -13.37
N TYR A 200 5.99 5.32 -14.16
CA TYR A 200 6.73 5.51 -15.40
C TYR A 200 7.62 6.75 -15.30
N TYR A 201 8.91 6.54 -15.31
CA TYR A 201 9.94 7.58 -15.22
C TYR A 201 10.75 7.62 -16.52
N PRO A 202 10.30 8.32 -17.56
CA PRO A 202 10.97 8.33 -18.87
C PRO A 202 12.41 8.88 -18.82
N TYR A 203 12.72 9.65 -17.78
CA TYR A 203 14.06 10.19 -17.56
C TYR A 203 15.11 9.09 -17.25
N TYR A 204 14.68 8.01 -16.58
CA TYR A 204 15.57 6.91 -16.18
C TYR A 204 15.56 5.74 -17.18
N THR A 205 14.66 5.74 -18.14
CA THR A 205 14.58 4.69 -19.17
C THR A 205 15.24 5.18 -20.44
N LYS A 206 16.41 4.64 -20.75
CA LYS A 206 17.10 4.82 -22.03
C LYS A 206 16.75 3.70 -22.97
#